data_d0abb3af75c8b4c276ccf6b12d57ff3e
#
_entry.id   d0abb3af75c8b4c276ccf6b12d57ff3e
#
_cell.length_a   1.000
_cell.length_b   1.000
_cell.length_c   1.000
_cell.angle_alpha   90.00
_cell.angle_beta   90.00
_cell.angle_gamma   90.00
#
_symmetry.space_group_name_H-M   'P 1'
#
loop_
_entity.id
_entity.type
_entity.pdbx_description
1 polymer ?
#
loop_
_entity_poly.entity_id
_entity_poly.type
_entity_poly.pdbx_seq_one_letter_code
_entity_poly.pdbx_strand_id
1 'polypeptide(L)'
;MARQLRGAVASLLIAITMGACTTSVSGRAVRAPQQSTPGGPTSASPSPAGIPARDLLLQDGETTPLGVASAVPVGDTYFTSVQPPECSAALLFKGSPLRPPRSTDHAESEYKFSGPALYAESADVYDTKLNSHEVVWKGFGAVSKCHGEAIGHSSLGDFRPMRLGSFGTPSSGILVWTMTRPDWTCDYGLVVVPRIALLLSACDSKPGFPMAEWAAKRRAQLDSRPA
;
A
#
# COMPACT_ATOMS: atom_id res chain seq x y z
N MET A 1 -29.05 -30.28 46.64
CA MET A 1 -29.78 -29.02 46.96
C MET A 1 -29.82 -28.16 45.72
N ALA A 2 -31.00 -28.11 45.11
CA ALA A 2 -31.24 -27.37 43.86
C ALA A 2 -31.59 -25.91 44.17
N ARG A 3 -31.05 -24.96 43.39
CA ARG A 3 -31.66 -23.63 43.25
C ARG A 3 -31.62 -23.23 41.78
N GLN A 4 -32.75 -23.34 41.14
CA GLN A 4 -33.09 -22.70 39.89
C GLN A 4 -33.27 -21.20 40.11
N LEU A 5 -32.72 -20.35 39.26
CA LEU A 5 -33.10 -18.94 39.09
C LEU A 5 -33.49 -18.74 37.63
N ARG A 6 -34.79 -18.56 37.44
CA ARG A 6 -35.41 -18.12 36.20
C ARG A 6 -35.20 -16.61 36.08
N GLY A 7 -34.58 -16.13 35.01
CA GLY A 7 -34.45 -14.72 34.65
C GLY A 7 -35.20 -14.45 33.34
N ALA A 8 -36.12 -13.50 33.38
CA ALA A 8 -37.05 -13.14 32.33
C ALA A 8 -36.36 -12.49 31.11
N VAL A 9 -36.83 -12.87 29.92
CA VAL A 9 -36.50 -12.27 28.62
C VAL A 9 -37.42 -11.07 28.40
N ALA A 10 -36.84 -9.86 28.34
CA ALA A 10 -37.57 -8.66 27.90
C ALA A 10 -37.17 -8.39 26.43
N SER A 11 -38.11 -8.66 25.52
CA SER A 11 -37.99 -8.32 24.10
C SER A 11 -38.31 -6.84 23.88
N LEU A 12 -37.33 -6.07 23.45
CA LEU A 12 -37.49 -4.68 23.03
C LEU A 12 -37.58 -4.63 21.49
N LEU A 13 -38.78 -4.41 20.96
CA LEU A 13 -39.07 -4.16 19.56
C LEU A 13 -38.78 -2.68 19.25
N ILE A 14 -37.73 -2.40 18.49
CA ILE A 14 -37.45 -1.06 17.94
C ILE A 14 -37.97 -1.04 16.50
N ALA A 15 -39.02 -0.28 16.26
CA ALA A 15 -39.57 0.03 14.94
C ALA A 15 -38.73 1.15 14.30
N ILE A 16 -37.99 0.83 13.21
CA ILE A 16 -37.25 1.80 12.40
C ILE A 16 -38.16 2.25 11.25
N THR A 17 -38.62 3.51 11.28
CA THR A 17 -39.34 4.16 10.19
C THR A 17 -38.32 4.69 9.17
N MET A 18 -38.29 4.09 7.98
CA MET A 18 -37.53 4.60 6.84
C MET A 18 -38.27 5.77 6.19
N GLY A 19 -37.78 6.99 6.36
CA GLY A 19 -38.17 8.15 5.59
C GLY A 19 -37.37 8.22 4.27
N ALA A 20 -38.03 7.91 3.15
CA ALA A 20 -37.44 8.11 1.81
C ALA A 20 -37.70 9.55 1.35
N CYS A 21 -36.66 10.39 1.28
CA CYS A 21 -36.71 11.69 0.60
C CYS A 21 -36.32 11.48 -0.87
N THR A 22 -37.30 11.48 -1.75
CA THR A 22 -37.10 11.56 -3.20
C THR A 22 -37.08 13.02 -3.63
N THR A 23 -35.92 13.56 -3.95
CA THR A 23 -35.78 14.85 -4.65
C THR A 23 -35.67 14.61 -6.15
N SER A 24 -36.74 14.91 -6.90
CA SER A 24 -36.73 14.91 -8.36
C SER A 24 -36.22 16.27 -8.85
N VAL A 25 -35.07 16.28 -9.53
CA VAL A 25 -34.56 17.48 -10.25
C VAL A 25 -34.98 17.37 -11.70
N SER A 26 -35.93 18.21 -12.14
CA SER A 26 -36.30 18.35 -13.54
C SER A 26 -35.30 19.28 -14.25
N GLY A 27 -34.27 18.71 -14.86
CA GLY A 27 -33.34 19.41 -15.74
C GLY A 27 -33.81 19.36 -17.19
N ARG A 28 -34.10 20.51 -17.79
CA ARG A 28 -34.40 20.63 -19.21
C ARG A 28 -33.09 20.77 -19.98
N ALA A 29 -32.76 19.79 -20.84
CA ALA A 29 -31.61 19.85 -21.69
C ALA A 29 -31.80 20.95 -22.77
N VAL A 30 -30.95 21.96 -22.73
CA VAL A 30 -30.86 22.98 -23.79
C VAL A 30 -29.76 22.58 -24.76
N ARG A 31 -30.13 22.28 -26.01
CA ARG A 31 -29.19 21.93 -27.07
C ARG A 31 -28.52 23.20 -27.56
N ALA A 32 -27.20 23.32 -27.40
CA ALA A 32 -26.42 24.41 -27.99
C ALA A 32 -26.32 24.25 -29.53
N PRO A 33 -26.34 25.32 -30.32
CA PRO A 33 -26.17 25.22 -31.76
C PRO A 33 -24.76 24.81 -32.14
N GLN A 34 -24.66 23.79 -33.02
CA GLN A 34 -23.39 23.34 -33.61
C GLN A 34 -22.84 24.43 -34.53
N GLN A 35 -21.76 25.07 -34.16
CA GLN A 35 -20.91 25.81 -35.07
C GLN A 35 -19.88 24.89 -35.69
N SER A 36 -20.06 24.59 -36.98
CA SER A 36 -19.10 23.87 -37.80
C SER A 36 -17.93 24.80 -38.15
N THR A 37 -16.75 24.57 -37.60
CA THR A 37 -15.51 25.24 -38.03
C THR A 37 -14.61 24.20 -38.71
N PRO A 38 -13.95 24.54 -39.86
CA PRO A 38 -13.15 23.59 -40.62
C PRO A 38 -11.86 23.20 -39.85
N GLY A 39 -11.49 21.93 -39.97
CA GLY A 39 -10.37 21.32 -39.25
C GLY A 39 -9.02 21.99 -39.46
N GLY A 40 -8.47 22.46 -38.37
CA GLY A 40 -7.03 22.63 -38.19
C GLY A 40 -6.46 21.41 -37.50
N PRO A 41 -5.16 21.06 -37.70
CA PRO A 41 -4.55 19.96 -36.99
C PRO A 41 -4.62 20.25 -35.50
N THR A 42 -5.36 19.41 -34.78
CA THR A 42 -5.43 19.45 -33.31
C THR A 42 -4.04 19.04 -32.80
N SER A 43 -3.20 20.03 -32.51
CA SER A 43 -2.05 19.82 -31.64
C SER A 43 -2.62 19.32 -30.32
N ALA A 44 -2.49 18.02 -30.07
CA ALA A 44 -2.70 17.47 -28.76
C ALA A 44 -1.79 18.24 -27.81
N SER A 45 -2.36 19.06 -26.93
CA SER A 45 -1.62 19.64 -25.81
C SER A 45 -0.91 18.47 -25.09
N PRO A 46 0.39 18.53 -24.90
CA PRO A 46 1.05 17.50 -24.11
C PRO A 46 0.36 17.46 -22.75
N SER A 47 -0.17 16.30 -22.38
CA SER A 47 -0.58 16.04 -21.00
C SER A 47 0.57 16.49 -20.10
N PRO A 48 0.32 17.22 -19.01
CA PRO A 48 1.38 17.57 -18.07
C PRO A 48 2.08 16.27 -17.71
N ALA A 49 3.38 16.18 -18.03
CA ALA A 49 4.18 15.00 -17.71
C ALA A 49 4.08 14.77 -16.21
N GLY A 50 3.45 13.66 -15.81
CA GLY A 50 3.35 13.27 -14.40
C GLY A 50 4.76 13.13 -13.82
N ILE A 51 4.88 13.22 -12.49
CA ILE A 51 6.16 12.98 -11.82
C ILE A 51 6.59 11.55 -12.11
N PRO A 52 7.82 11.31 -12.64
CA PRO A 52 8.32 9.95 -12.85
C PRO A 52 8.38 9.16 -11.54
N ALA A 53 8.02 7.88 -11.57
CA ALA A 53 8.01 7.02 -10.38
C ALA A 53 9.38 6.98 -9.68
N ARG A 54 10.48 7.03 -10.43
CA ARG A 54 11.84 7.07 -9.86
C ARG A 54 12.13 8.29 -8.99
N ASP A 55 11.50 9.44 -9.30
CA ASP A 55 11.69 10.67 -8.55
C ASP A 55 10.92 10.67 -7.22
N LEU A 56 10.02 9.69 -7.04
CA LEU A 56 9.26 9.45 -5.82
C LEU A 56 10.04 8.59 -4.82
N LEU A 57 11.04 7.84 -5.28
CA LEU A 57 11.90 7.02 -4.44
C LEU A 57 12.84 7.88 -3.59
N LEU A 58 13.34 7.31 -2.51
CA LEU A 58 14.40 7.91 -1.71
C LEU A 58 15.64 8.14 -2.58
N GLN A 59 16.24 9.31 -2.47
CA GLN A 59 17.42 9.68 -3.25
C GLN A 59 18.71 9.33 -2.50
N ASP A 60 19.83 9.19 -3.24
CA ASP A 60 21.15 9.02 -2.66
C ASP A 60 21.46 10.12 -1.64
N GLY A 61 22.03 9.73 -0.50
CA GLY A 61 22.40 10.64 0.56
C GLY A 61 21.27 11.04 1.50
N GLU A 62 20.01 10.64 1.23
CA GLU A 62 18.92 10.88 2.17
C GLU A 62 19.05 9.99 3.42
N THR A 63 18.63 10.54 4.56
CA THR A 63 18.74 9.84 5.85
C THR A 63 17.46 9.07 6.15
N THR A 64 17.63 7.77 6.43
CA THR A 64 16.61 6.85 6.93
C THR A 64 16.85 6.50 8.40
N PRO A 65 15.94 5.81 9.07
CA PRO A 65 16.21 5.24 10.40
C PRO A 65 17.38 4.23 10.43
N LEU A 66 17.80 3.68 9.28
CA LEU A 66 18.94 2.78 9.15
C LEU A 66 20.26 3.51 8.84
N GLY A 67 20.20 4.82 8.59
CA GLY A 67 21.35 5.65 8.23
C GLY A 67 21.21 6.33 6.87
N VAL A 68 22.32 6.79 6.33
CA VAL A 68 22.38 7.43 5.01
C VAL A 68 22.23 6.36 3.92
N ALA A 69 21.28 6.59 3.01
CA ALA A 69 20.97 5.67 1.93
C ALA A 69 21.91 5.82 0.73
N SER A 70 22.29 4.70 0.13
CA SER A 70 22.92 4.64 -1.19
C SER A 70 22.11 3.74 -2.08
N ALA A 71 21.48 4.32 -3.10
CA ALA A 71 20.56 3.61 -3.99
C ALA A 71 21.32 2.64 -4.90
N VAL A 72 20.76 1.44 -5.03
CA VAL A 72 21.24 0.40 -5.95
C VAL A 72 20.03 -0.27 -6.62
N PRO A 73 20.22 -0.94 -7.77
CA PRO A 73 19.15 -1.77 -8.34
C PRO A 73 18.70 -2.84 -7.36
N VAL A 74 17.39 -3.12 -7.32
CA VAL A 74 16.84 -4.21 -6.50
C VAL A 74 17.45 -5.53 -6.93
N GLY A 75 18.14 -6.16 -6.00
CA GLY A 75 18.91 -7.38 -6.23
C GLY A 75 18.08 -8.67 -6.21
N ASP A 76 18.78 -9.80 -6.32
CA ASP A 76 18.20 -11.15 -6.33
C ASP A 76 17.86 -11.69 -4.93
N THR A 77 18.09 -10.90 -3.90
CA THR A 77 17.77 -11.23 -2.50
C THR A 77 16.26 -11.20 -2.21
N TYR A 78 15.49 -10.51 -3.05
CA TYR A 78 14.03 -10.41 -2.89
C TYR A 78 13.32 -11.65 -3.44
N PHE A 79 12.24 -12.04 -2.75
CA PHE A 79 11.46 -13.23 -3.11
C PHE A 79 10.71 -13.01 -4.42
N THR A 80 10.67 -14.05 -5.23
CA THR A 80 9.90 -14.12 -6.48
C THR A 80 8.63 -14.96 -6.33
N SER A 81 8.55 -15.78 -5.29
CA SER A 81 7.36 -16.53 -4.89
C SER A 81 7.36 -16.81 -3.39
N VAL A 82 6.20 -17.21 -2.86
CA VAL A 82 5.98 -17.48 -1.42
C VAL A 82 5.13 -18.72 -1.24
N GLN A 83 5.46 -19.53 -0.25
CA GLN A 83 4.63 -20.65 0.22
C GLN A 83 4.31 -20.46 1.73
N PRO A 84 3.02 -20.61 2.09
CA PRO A 84 1.87 -20.84 1.23
C PRO A 84 1.49 -19.57 0.42
N PRO A 85 0.79 -19.69 -0.74
CA PRO A 85 0.51 -18.56 -1.63
C PRO A 85 -0.29 -17.42 -0.99
N GLU A 86 -1.14 -17.69 -0.02
CA GLU A 86 -1.90 -16.69 0.74
C GLU A 86 -1.00 -15.72 1.52
N CYS A 87 0.26 -16.07 1.77
CA CYS A 87 1.25 -15.20 2.41
C CYS A 87 1.97 -14.28 1.41
N SER A 88 1.67 -14.35 0.12
CA SER A 88 2.34 -13.52 -0.89
C SER A 88 2.21 -12.03 -0.61
N ALA A 89 1.04 -11.58 -0.14
CA ALA A 89 0.81 -10.18 0.23
C ALA A 89 1.65 -9.70 1.43
N ALA A 90 2.01 -10.63 2.32
CA ALA A 90 2.78 -10.32 3.51
C ALA A 90 4.29 -10.36 3.29
N LEU A 91 4.77 -11.10 2.28
CA LEU A 91 6.21 -11.37 2.14
C LEU A 91 6.83 -10.90 0.82
N LEU A 92 6.03 -10.77 -0.29
CA LEU A 92 6.57 -10.28 -1.55
C LEU A 92 6.72 -8.75 -1.54
N PHE A 93 7.93 -8.29 -1.80
CA PHE A 93 8.21 -6.92 -2.19
C PHE A 93 8.13 -6.78 -3.71
N LYS A 94 8.99 -7.47 -4.44
CA LYS A 94 9.01 -7.50 -5.90
C LYS A 94 7.77 -8.24 -6.43
N GLY A 95 7.00 -7.59 -7.29
CA GLY A 95 5.75 -8.17 -7.81
C GLY A 95 4.66 -8.36 -6.74
N SER A 96 4.68 -7.58 -5.66
CA SER A 96 3.70 -7.66 -4.57
C SER A 96 2.26 -7.53 -5.08
N PRO A 97 1.33 -8.41 -4.64
CA PRO A 97 -0.09 -8.30 -4.97
C PRO A 97 -0.78 -7.11 -4.27
N LEU A 98 -0.08 -6.39 -3.39
CA LEU A 98 -0.58 -5.16 -2.76
C LEU A 98 -0.56 -3.95 -3.71
N ARG A 99 0.19 -4.04 -4.82
CA ARG A 99 0.24 -2.97 -5.81
C ARG A 99 -1.08 -2.92 -6.58
N PRO A 100 -1.80 -1.78 -6.59
CA PRO A 100 -2.99 -1.64 -7.40
C PRO A 100 -2.66 -1.86 -8.89
N PRO A 101 -3.54 -2.52 -9.67
CA PRO A 101 -3.29 -2.73 -11.09
C PRO A 101 -3.36 -1.42 -11.89
N ARG A 102 -2.75 -1.41 -13.08
CA ARG A 102 -2.79 -0.33 -14.07
C ARG A 102 -1.99 0.91 -13.67
N SER A 103 -0.86 0.74 -13.01
CA SER A 103 0.13 1.81 -12.92
C SER A 103 0.62 2.21 -14.31
N THR A 104 0.79 3.51 -14.53
CA THR A 104 1.30 4.07 -15.79
C THR A 104 2.80 4.25 -15.77
N ASP A 105 3.40 4.32 -14.59
CA ASP A 105 4.84 4.31 -14.39
C ASP A 105 5.17 3.54 -13.10
N HIS A 106 6.37 2.95 -13.07
CA HIS A 106 6.87 2.13 -11.98
C HIS A 106 8.37 2.28 -11.82
N ALA A 107 8.82 2.38 -10.59
CA ALA A 107 10.23 2.32 -10.24
C ALA A 107 10.43 1.61 -8.90
N GLU A 108 11.56 0.94 -8.76
CA GLU A 108 11.99 0.30 -7.51
C GLU A 108 13.48 0.54 -7.28
N SER A 109 13.87 0.63 -6.02
CA SER A 109 15.27 0.75 -5.61
C SER A 109 15.51 0.02 -4.30
N GLU A 110 16.66 -0.57 -4.18
CA GLU A 110 17.24 -1.07 -2.94
C GLU A 110 18.25 -0.05 -2.42
N TYR A 111 18.47 -0.03 -1.11
CA TYR A 111 19.41 0.91 -0.49
C TYR A 111 20.37 0.15 0.40
N LYS A 112 21.64 0.48 0.25
CA LYS A 112 22.73 -0.07 1.07
C LYS A 112 23.07 0.86 2.21
N PHE A 113 23.47 0.24 3.31
CA PHE A 113 23.93 0.88 4.55
C PHE A 113 25.26 0.27 4.98
N SER A 114 25.85 0.81 6.04
CA SER A 114 27.09 0.27 6.60
C SER A 114 26.95 -1.10 7.30
N GLY A 115 25.72 -1.58 7.50
CA GLY A 115 25.38 -2.83 8.17
C GLY A 115 24.67 -3.83 7.25
N PRO A 116 24.17 -4.95 7.80
CA PRO A 116 23.46 -5.98 7.06
C PRO A 116 22.00 -5.65 6.74
N ALA A 117 21.51 -4.50 7.21
CA ALA A 117 20.15 -4.07 6.99
C ALA A 117 19.86 -3.91 5.49
N LEU A 118 18.67 -4.34 5.08
CA LEU A 118 18.15 -4.20 3.72
C LEU A 118 16.97 -3.23 3.79
N TYR A 119 16.95 -2.28 2.86
CA TYR A 119 15.81 -1.40 2.68
C TYR A 119 15.49 -1.26 1.20
N ALA A 120 14.23 -1.25 0.85
CA ALA A 120 13.80 -1.02 -0.52
C ALA A 120 12.49 -0.24 -0.57
N GLU A 121 12.33 0.50 -1.66
CA GLU A 121 11.11 1.20 -2.04
C GLU A 121 10.67 0.81 -3.45
N SER A 122 9.36 0.68 -3.64
CA SER A 122 8.73 0.48 -4.95
C SER A 122 7.59 1.48 -5.09
N ALA A 123 7.67 2.36 -6.07
CA ALA A 123 6.69 3.40 -6.35
C ALA A 123 5.93 3.10 -7.64
N ASP A 124 4.61 3.22 -7.60
CA ASP A 124 3.71 3.11 -8.74
C ASP A 124 2.93 4.41 -8.89
N VAL A 125 2.86 4.92 -10.12
CA VAL A 125 2.11 6.14 -10.48
C VAL A 125 0.88 5.76 -11.29
N TYR A 126 -0.21 6.48 -11.10
CA TYR A 126 -1.52 6.21 -11.72
C TYR A 126 -2.11 7.47 -12.35
N ASP A 127 -2.69 7.35 -13.54
CA ASP A 127 -3.43 8.43 -14.19
C ASP A 127 -4.76 8.74 -13.48
N THR A 128 -5.35 7.72 -12.86
CA THR A 128 -6.61 7.84 -12.13
C THR A 128 -6.36 7.92 -10.62
N LYS A 129 -7.21 8.67 -9.92
CA LYS A 129 -7.12 8.76 -8.46
C LYS A 129 -7.42 7.41 -7.81
N LEU A 130 -6.54 6.98 -6.94
CA LEU A 130 -6.72 5.83 -6.06
C LEU A 130 -7.65 6.20 -4.90
N ASN A 131 -8.53 5.29 -4.54
CA ASN A 131 -9.21 5.33 -3.24
C ASN A 131 -8.27 4.74 -2.19
N SER A 132 -7.53 5.59 -1.49
CA SER A 132 -6.51 5.16 -0.52
C SER A 132 -7.09 4.27 0.60
N HIS A 133 -8.31 4.56 1.06
CA HIS A 133 -8.99 3.72 2.05
C HIS A 133 -9.25 2.32 1.50
N GLU A 134 -9.80 2.21 0.30
CA GLU A 134 -10.11 0.91 -0.32
C GLU A 134 -8.84 0.09 -0.57
N VAL A 135 -7.79 0.72 -1.10
CA VAL A 135 -6.50 0.05 -1.36
C VAL A 135 -5.89 -0.49 -0.07
N VAL A 136 -5.85 0.34 0.98
CA VAL A 136 -5.30 -0.04 2.29
C VAL A 136 -6.09 -1.18 2.92
N TRP A 137 -7.43 -1.13 2.89
CA TRP A 137 -8.26 -2.19 3.47
C TRP A 137 -8.22 -3.50 2.68
N LYS A 138 -8.13 -3.44 1.35
CA LYS A 138 -7.82 -4.63 0.54
C LYS A 138 -6.46 -5.23 0.91
N GLY A 139 -5.45 -4.37 1.07
CA GLY A 139 -4.12 -4.78 1.51
C GLY A 139 -4.13 -5.40 2.90
N PHE A 140 -4.82 -4.78 3.87
CA PHE A 140 -5.00 -5.32 5.22
C PHE A 140 -5.62 -6.73 5.18
N GLY A 141 -6.72 -6.89 4.43
CA GLY A 141 -7.36 -8.19 4.26
C GLY A 141 -6.48 -9.23 3.53
N ALA A 142 -5.59 -8.79 2.64
CA ALA A 142 -4.66 -9.69 1.95
C ALA A 142 -3.52 -10.14 2.88
N VAL A 143 -2.91 -9.21 3.64
CA VAL A 143 -1.85 -9.50 4.62
C VAL A 143 -2.37 -10.40 5.73
N SER A 144 -3.58 -10.13 6.25
CA SER A 144 -4.17 -10.91 7.34
C SER A 144 -4.46 -12.38 7.00
N LYS A 145 -4.44 -12.76 5.71
CA LYS A 145 -4.59 -14.17 5.30
C LYS A 145 -3.35 -15.02 5.56
N CYS A 146 -2.20 -14.39 5.82
CA CYS A 146 -0.98 -15.12 6.14
C CYS A 146 -1.05 -15.67 7.55
N HIS A 147 -1.40 -16.94 7.66
CA HIS A 147 -1.47 -17.66 8.92
C HIS A 147 -0.33 -18.70 9.00
N GLY A 148 0.45 -18.66 10.08
CA GLY A 148 1.53 -19.61 10.29
C GLY A 148 2.85 -19.19 9.66
N GLU A 149 3.61 -20.17 9.17
CA GLU A 149 4.93 -19.95 8.58
C GLU A 149 4.84 -19.70 7.08
N ALA A 150 5.61 -18.75 6.60
CA ALA A 150 5.74 -18.41 5.19
C ALA A 150 7.20 -18.55 4.74
N ILE A 151 7.43 -19.25 3.65
CA ILE A 151 8.74 -19.45 3.04
C ILE A 151 8.80 -18.60 1.77
N GLY A 152 9.76 -17.68 1.71
CA GLY A 152 10.08 -16.94 0.51
C GLY A 152 11.09 -17.67 -0.35
N HIS A 153 10.86 -17.72 -1.65
CA HIS A 153 11.77 -18.30 -2.65
C HIS A 153 12.38 -17.17 -3.49
N SER A 154 13.69 -17.19 -3.64
CA SER A 154 14.45 -16.26 -4.49
C SER A 154 15.36 -17.04 -5.45
N SER A 155 16.04 -16.35 -6.36
CA SER A 155 17.08 -16.95 -7.21
C SER A 155 18.26 -17.51 -6.41
N LEU A 156 18.44 -17.05 -5.16
CA LEU A 156 19.49 -17.51 -4.25
C LEU A 156 19.07 -18.73 -3.41
N GLY A 157 17.82 -19.18 -3.55
CA GLY A 157 17.23 -20.32 -2.84
C GLY A 157 16.11 -19.95 -1.88
N ASP A 158 15.75 -20.90 -1.02
CA ASP A 158 14.68 -20.79 -0.07
C ASP A 158 15.15 -20.09 1.20
N PHE A 159 14.37 -19.11 1.65
CA PHE A 159 14.63 -18.49 2.94
C PHE A 159 14.00 -19.29 4.07
N ARG A 160 14.61 -19.20 5.27
CA ARG A 160 14.01 -19.80 6.46
C ARG A 160 12.63 -19.21 6.73
N PRO A 161 11.67 -20.03 7.21
CA PRO A 161 10.30 -19.59 7.45
C PRO A 161 10.22 -18.34 8.32
N MET A 162 9.30 -17.44 7.95
CA MET A 162 8.94 -16.25 8.70
C MET A 162 7.47 -16.32 9.11
N ARG A 163 7.09 -15.60 10.14
CA ARG A 163 5.70 -15.50 10.62
C ARG A 163 5.24 -14.05 10.60
N LEU A 164 3.96 -13.86 10.27
CA LEU A 164 3.33 -12.57 10.44
C LEU A 164 3.25 -12.25 11.94
N GLY A 165 3.86 -11.14 12.31
CA GLY A 165 3.83 -10.59 13.66
C GLY A 165 2.66 -9.61 13.81
N SER A 166 2.97 -8.32 13.94
CA SER A 166 1.97 -7.26 14.00
C SER A 166 1.59 -6.76 12.61
N PHE A 167 0.35 -6.29 12.45
CA PHE A 167 -0.08 -5.52 11.28
C PHE A 167 -1.20 -4.57 11.66
N GLY A 168 -1.31 -3.44 10.95
CA GLY A 168 -2.31 -2.42 11.26
C GLY A 168 -2.29 -1.23 10.30
N THR A 169 -3.30 -0.38 10.46
CA THR A 169 -3.45 0.86 9.71
C THR A 169 -3.29 2.06 10.65
N PRO A 170 -2.04 2.50 10.93
CA PRO A 170 -1.75 3.52 11.93
C PRO A 170 -2.37 4.89 11.59
N SER A 171 -2.58 5.14 10.31
CA SER A 171 -3.29 6.33 9.82
C SER A 171 -3.94 6.07 8.46
N SER A 172 -4.82 6.99 8.01
CA SER A 172 -5.46 6.88 6.71
C SER A 172 -4.40 6.75 5.58
N GLY A 173 -4.62 5.84 4.64
CA GLY A 173 -3.72 5.61 3.51
C GLY A 173 -2.39 4.92 3.86
N ILE A 174 -2.25 4.36 5.07
CA ILE A 174 -1.05 3.62 5.48
C ILE A 174 -1.46 2.26 6.05
N LEU A 175 -0.81 1.21 5.55
CA LEU A 175 -0.80 -0.14 6.13
C LEU A 175 0.64 -0.47 6.51
N VAL A 176 0.85 -1.02 7.70
CA VAL A 176 2.16 -1.54 8.14
C VAL A 176 2.02 -2.96 8.65
N TRP A 177 3.06 -3.77 8.47
CA TRP A 177 3.11 -5.12 9.03
C TRP A 177 4.54 -5.59 9.20
N THR A 178 4.71 -6.63 10.02
CA THR A 178 6.02 -7.19 10.35
C THR A 178 6.03 -8.69 10.08
N MET A 179 7.02 -9.17 9.38
CA MET A 179 7.34 -10.59 9.24
C MET A 179 8.58 -10.91 10.06
N THR A 180 8.53 -11.93 10.90
CA THR A 180 9.61 -12.24 11.84
C THR A 180 10.02 -13.69 11.81
N ARG A 181 11.29 -13.93 12.13
CA ARG A 181 11.88 -15.18 12.56
C ARG A 181 12.91 -14.87 13.67
N PRO A 182 13.48 -15.85 14.36
CA PRO A 182 14.32 -15.60 15.55
C PRO A 182 15.53 -14.69 15.33
N ASP A 183 16.09 -14.69 14.13
CA ASP A 183 17.33 -13.97 13.78
C ASP A 183 17.13 -12.88 12.70
N TRP A 184 15.87 -12.60 12.31
CA TRP A 184 15.60 -11.66 11.24
C TRP A 184 14.18 -11.09 11.33
N THR A 185 14.03 -9.81 11.11
CA THR A 185 12.75 -9.11 11.06
C THR A 185 12.67 -8.26 9.81
N CYS A 186 11.54 -8.31 9.14
CA CYS A 186 11.20 -7.43 8.04
C CYS A 186 9.96 -6.61 8.41
N ASP A 187 10.11 -5.31 8.46
CA ASP A 187 9.03 -4.35 8.62
C ASP A 187 8.63 -3.80 7.25
N TYR A 188 7.34 -3.85 6.95
CA TYR A 188 6.79 -3.43 5.67
C TYR A 188 5.81 -2.29 5.84
N GLY A 189 5.67 -1.47 4.80
CA GLY A 189 4.69 -0.41 4.73
C GLY A 189 4.11 -0.27 3.33
N LEU A 190 2.81 -0.03 3.24
CA LEU A 190 2.14 0.43 2.03
C LEU A 190 1.59 1.82 2.30
N VAL A 191 2.03 2.80 1.52
CA VAL A 191 1.57 4.19 1.56
C VAL A 191 0.78 4.47 0.29
N VAL A 192 -0.43 5.00 0.42
CA VAL A 192 -1.29 5.33 -0.71
C VAL A 192 -1.75 6.78 -0.61
N VAL A 193 -1.41 7.56 -1.62
CA VAL A 193 -1.92 8.92 -1.86
C VAL A 193 -2.70 8.94 -3.19
N PRO A 194 -3.38 10.01 -3.58
CA PRO A 194 -4.37 9.95 -4.67
C PRO A 194 -3.91 9.34 -6.01
N ARG A 195 -2.63 9.43 -6.35
CA ARG A 195 -2.10 8.92 -7.63
C ARG A 195 -0.85 8.08 -7.49
N ILE A 196 -0.47 7.76 -6.26
CA ILE A 196 0.78 7.06 -5.98
C ILE A 196 0.51 5.95 -4.96
N ALA A 197 1.05 4.77 -5.20
CA ALA A 197 1.23 3.73 -4.20
C ALA A 197 2.73 3.50 -4.00
N LEU A 198 3.19 3.56 -2.75
CA LEU A 198 4.57 3.33 -2.36
C LEU A 198 4.62 2.14 -1.41
N LEU A 199 5.35 1.10 -1.80
CA LEU A 199 5.64 -0.07 -0.97
C LEU A 199 7.04 0.08 -0.36
N LEU A 200 7.14 -0.17 0.94
CA LEU A 200 8.35 -0.06 1.74
C LEU A 200 8.70 -1.43 2.32
N SER A 201 9.98 -1.75 2.35
CA SER A 201 10.51 -2.96 3.00
C SER A 201 11.80 -2.61 3.74
N ALA A 202 11.85 -2.89 5.03
CA ALA A 202 13.04 -2.70 5.87
C ALA A 202 13.30 -3.99 6.65
N CYS A 203 14.41 -4.66 6.39
CA CYS A 203 14.75 -5.93 7.00
C CYS A 203 16.10 -5.84 7.72
N ASP A 204 16.18 -6.35 8.94
CA ASP A 204 17.43 -6.40 9.73
C ASP A 204 17.41 -7.61 10.67
N SER A 205 18.58 -8.00 11.13
CA SER A 205 18.80 -8.91 12.26
C SER A 205 18.37 -8.31 13.61
N LYS A 206 18.24 -6.98 13.67
CA LYS A 206 17.72 -6.25 14.82
C LYS A 206 16.29 -5.81 14.54
N PRO A 207 15.30 -6.24 15.33
CA PRO A 207 13.92 -5.78 15.19
C PRO A 207 13.77 -4.31 15.59
N GLY A 208 12.73 -3.68 15.09
CA GLY A 208 12.30 -2.33 15.55
C GLY A 208 12.55 -1.20 14.57
N PHE A 209 12.54 -1.45 13.26
CA PHE A 209 12.43 -0.35 12.31
C PHE A 209 11.10 0.40 12.54
N PRO A 210 11.11 1.73 12.71
CA PRO A 210 9.92 2.50 13.05
C PRO A 210 9.05 2.72 11.80
N MET A 211 8.49 1.62 11.23
CA MET A 211 7.81 1.64 9.93
C MET A 211 6.58 2.56 9.92
N ALA A 212 5.83 2.67 11.02
CA ALA A 212 4.64 3.51 11.07
C ALA A 212 5.00 5.01 10.92
N GLU A 213 6.00 5.48 11.66
CA GLU A 213 6.48 6.87 11.58
C GLU A 213 7.18 7.15 10.26
N TRP A 214 7.95 6.17 9.77
CA TRP A 214 8.63 6.29 8.49
C TRP A 214 7.65 6.36 7.32
N ALA A 215 6.65 5.50 7.28
CA ALA A 215 5.58 5.53 6.29
C ALA A 215 4.79 6.85 6.33
N ALA A 216 4.52 7.39 7.52
CA ALA A 216 3.87 8.69 7.68
C ALA A 216 4.76 9.83 7.13
N LYS A 217 6.07 9.81 7.38
CA LYS A 217 7.03 10.75 6.81
C LYS A 217 7.05 10.66 5.28
N ARG A 218 7.15 9.45 4.73
CA ARG A 218 7.13 9.23 3.27
C ARG A 218 5.82 9.70 2.64
N ARG A 219 4.69 9.44 3.30
CA ARG A 219 3.40 9.95 2.87
C ARG A 219 3.37 11.48 2.79
N ALA A 220 3.83 12.17 3.82
CA ALA A 220 3.87 13.64 3.83
C ALA A 220 4.74 14.20 2.70
N GLN A 221 5.86 13.53 2.39
CA GLN A 221 6.71 13.89 1.24
C GLN A 221 5.99 13.71 -0.10
N LEU A 222 5.21 12.63 -0.27
CA LEU A 222 4.44 12.38 -1.48
C LEU A 222 3.27 13.37 -1.62
N ASP A 223 2.55 13.67 -0.54
CA ASP A 223 1.43 14.62 -0.53
C ASP A 223 1.87 16.06 -0.85
N SER A 224 3.13 16.42 -0.56
CA SER A 224 3.69 17.75 -0.84
C SER A 224 4.12 17.95 -2.30
N ARG A 225 4.17 16.89 -3.10
CA ARG A 225 4.55 16.99 -4.51
C ARG A 225 3.35 17.41 -5.35
N PRO A 226 3.49 18.40 -6.25
CA PRO A 226 2.42 18.78 -7.15
C PRO A 226 2.06 17.61 -8.06
N ALA A 227 0.76 17.27 -8.07
CA ALA A 227 0.20 16.19 -8.90
C ALA A 227 0.06 16.65 -10.37
#